data_21d9e13eaba940c59c67bdc45e86d7d8
#
_entry.id   21d9e13eaba940c59c67bdc45e86d7d8
#
_cell.length_a   1.000
_cell.length_b   1.000
_cell.length_c   1.000
_cell.angle_alpha   90.00
_cell.angle_beta   90.00
_cell.angle_gamma   90.00
#
_symmetry.space_group_name_H-M   'P 1'
#
loop_
_entity.id
_entity.type
_entity.pdbx_description
1 polymer ?
#
loop_
_entity_poly.entity_id
_entity_poly.type
_entity_poly.pdbx_seq_one_letter_code
_entity_poly.pdbx_strand_id
1 'polypeptide(L)'
;NLEGILSMERVLPGIKQVAVFDTSFHHTIPAINYMYAIPYEYYEKYRVRKYGFHGTSHKFVARVGAEMFGLDFDNAKIITCHIGNGASVTAVKNGKSFDTSMGFTPLDGLVMGTRAGSMDVSAATYVAEKEGMSYKELDAMLNKKSGVQGLTGISSDMRDIDAAYDEGNERAIMARD
;
A
#
# COMPACT_ATOMS: atom_id res chain seq x y z
N ASN A 1 1.76 17.45 4.39
CA ASN A 1 3.12 17.27 4.97
C ASN A 1 3.86 18.60 5.14
N LEU A 2 3.92 19.47 4.11
CA LEU A 2 4.60 20.78 4.21
C LEU A 2 4.01 21.65 5.33
N GLU A 3 2.69 21.74 5.45
CA GLU A 3 2.04 22.46 6.54
C GLU A 3 2.44 21.94 7.92
N GLY A 4 2.61 20.63 8.10
CA GLY A 4 3.11 20.06 9.36
C GLY A 4 4.51 20.54 9.70
N ILE A 5 5.42 20.58 8.73
CA ILE A 5 6.78 21.10 8.90
C ILE A 5 6.76 22.58 9.30
N LEU A 6 6.01 23.40 8.56
CA LEU A 6 5.88 24.82 8.82
C LEU A 6 5.21 25.13 10.18
N SER A 7 4.25 24.30 10.59
CA SER A 7 3.62 24.42 11.91
C SER A 7 4.60 24.09 13.02
N MET A 8 5.43 23.07 12.86
CA MET A 8 6.48 22.73 13.83
C MET A 8 7.55 23.81 13.92
N GLU A 9 7.94 24.42 12.81
CA GLU A 9 8.89 25.57 12.84
C GLU A 9 8.33 26.76 13.60
N ARG A 10 7.03 27.03 13.52
CA ARG A 10 6.37 28.12 14.26
C ARG A 10 6.27 27.83 15.75
N VAL A 11 5.93 26.60 16.11
CA VAL A 11 5.69 26.20 17.51
C VAL A 11 6.99 25.94 18.25
N LEU A 12 7.97 25.38 17.58
CA LEU A 12 9.28 24.99 18.13
C LEU A 12 10.42 25.52 17.24
N PRO A 13 10.65 26.84 17.22
CA PRO A 13 11.71 27.44 16.39
C PRO A 13 13.08 26.91 16.77
N GLY A 14 13.86 26.54 15.75
CA GLY A 14 15.23 26.05 15.92
C GLY A 14 15.38 24.56 16.24
N ILE A 15 14.28 23.81 16.41
CA ILE A 15 14.35 22.34 16.51
C ILE A 15 14.69 21.74 15.14
N LYS A 16 15.65 20.82 15.15
CA LYS A 16 16.00 20.05 13.94
C LYS A 16 14.85 19.12 13.58
N GLN A 17 14.41 19.19 12.33
CA GLN A 17 13.41 18.31 11.76
C GLN A 17 14.08 17.32 10.81
N VAL A 18 13.66 16.05 10.86
CA VAL A 18 14.14 15.00 9.98
C VAL A 18 12.96 14.41 9.24
N ALA A 19 13.00 14.45 7.90
CA ALA A 19 11.98 13.82 7.07
C ALA A 19 12.29 12.32 6.91
N VAL A 20 11.31 11.48 7.24
CA VAL A 20 11.35 10.05 6.98
C VAL A 20 10.32 9.73 5.91
N PHE A 21 10.80 9.34 4.73
CA PHE A 21 9.93 9.05 3.59
C PHE A 21 9.49 7.59 3.59
N ASP A 22 8.20 7.35 3.52
CA ASP A 22 7.59 6.02 3.53
C ASP A 22 8.00 5.15 2.33
N THR A 23 8.45 5.79 1.26
CA THR A 23 8.96 5.14 0.04
C THR A 23 10.46 4.87 0.06
N SER A 24 11.21 5.39 1.04
CA SER A 24 12.68 5.42 0.98
C SER A 24 13.33 4.04 0.98
N PHE A 25 12.79 3.07 1.69
CA PHE A 25 13.29 1.70 1.69
C PHE A 25 13.19 1.04 0.30
N HIS A 26 12.13 1.40 -0.44
CA HIS A 26 11.81 0.82 -1.74
C HIS A 26 12.61 1.41 -2.91
N HIS A 27 13.48 2.41 -2.67
CA HIS A 27 14.31 2.98 -3.75
C HIS A 27 15.30 1.97 -4.32
N THR A 28 15.56 0.88 -3.62
CA THR A 28 16.45 -0.21 -4.05
C THR A 28 15.78 -1.23 -4.98
N ILE A 29 14.46 -1.15 -5.18
CA ILE A 29 13.75 -2.05 -6.09
C ILE A 29 14.36 -1.93 -7.50
N PRO A 30 14.76 -3.05 -8.13
CA PRO A 30 15.36 -3.02 -9.47
C PRO A 30 14.33 -2.65 -10.54
N ALA A 31 14.82 -2.11 -11.68
CA ALA A 31 13.96 -1.63 -12.76
C ALA A 31 12.95 -2.67 -13.26
N ILE A 32 13.37 -3.92 -13.33
CA ILE A 32 12.50 -5.05 -13.75
C ILE A 32 11.25 -5.21 -12.88
N ASN A 33 11.29 -4.77 -11.61
CA ASN A 33 10.18 -4.89 -10.66
C ASN A 33 9.42 -3.56 -10.47
N TYR A 34 10.05 -2.41 -10.76
CA TYR A 34 9.36 -1.14 -10.59
C TYR A 34 8.72 -0.59 -11.86
N MET A 35 9.11 -1.05 -13.06
CA MET A 35 8.58 -0.54 -14.31
C MET A 35 7.20 -1.11 -14.60
N TYR A 36 6.27 -0.23 -14.97
CA TYR A 36 5.01 -0.66 -15.58
C TYR A 36 5.19 -0.89 -17.08
N ALA A 37 4.53 -1.90 -17.63
CA ALA A 37 4.54 -2.22 -19.05
C ALA A 37 3.60 -1.29 -19.84
N ILE A 38 3.85 0.01 -19.76
CA ILE A 38 3.17 1.08 -20.50
C ILE A 38 4.23 1.84 -21.32
N PRO A 39 3.87 2.73 -22.28
CA PRO A 39 4.85 3.46 -23.05
C PRO A 39 5.93 4.12 -22.19
N TYR A 40 7.20 3.82 -22.50
CA TYR A 40 8.35 4.19 -21.67
C TYR A 40 8.48 5.71 -21.45
N GLU A 41 7.97 6.51 -22.41
CA GLU A 41 7.93 7.98 -22.31
C GLU A 41 7.21 8.48 -21.03
N TYR A 42 6.23 7.75 -20.50
CA TYR A 42 5.54 8.13 -19.26
C TYR A 42 6.43 7.98 -18.02
N TYR A 43 7.34 7.01 -18.05
CA TYR A 43 8.39 6.95 -17.04
C TYR A 43 9.36 8.13 -17.16
N GLU A 44 9.82 8.43 -18.38
CA GLU A 44 10.77 9.53 -18.60
C GLU A 44 10.17 10.89 -18.23
N LYS A 45 8.94 11.14 -18.67
CA LYS A 45 8.28 12.44 -18.53
C LYS A 45 7.69 12.67 -17.15
N TYR A 46 7.02 11.65 -16.60
CA TYR A 46 6.22 11.79 -15.39
C TYR A 46 6.72 10.93 -14.22
N ARG A 47 7.76 10.15 -14.43
CA ARG A 47 8.28 9.20 -13.43
C ARG A 47 7.22 8.21 -12.95
N VAL A 48 6.33 7.76 -13.84
CA VAL A 48 5.33 6.73 -13.54
C VAL A 48 6.04 5.39 -13.37
N ARG A 49 6.10 4.92 -12.13
CA ARG A 49 6.71 3.65 -11.73
C ARG A 49 6.13 3.19 -10.39
N LYS A 50 6.39 1.95 -10.01
CA LYS A 50 6.14 1.47 -8.65
C LYS A 50 7.11 2.17 -7.68
N TYR A 51 6.56 2.79 -6.62
CA TYR A 51 7.32 3.39 -5.53
C TYR A 51 7.29 2.54 -4.27
N GLY A 52 6.14 1.93 -3.97
CA GLY A 52 5.92 1.20 -2.73
C GLY A 52 5.76 2.12 -1.53
N PHE A 53 5.19 1.57 -0.46
CA PHE A 53 4.87 2.32 0.77
C PHE A 53 5.11 1.43 1.99
N HIS A 54 4.87 1.94 3.18
CA HIS A 54 5.18 1.28 4.46
C HIS A 54 6.67 0.91 4.60
N GLY A 55 7.56 1.61 3.89
CA GLY A 55 8.98 1.28 3.79
C GLY A 55 9.70 1.29 5.12
N THR A 56 9.37 2.22 6.01
CA THR A 56 9.91 2.26 7.37
C THR A 56 9.56 1.00 8.16
N SER A 57 8.29 0.57 8.08
CA SER A 57 7.81 -0.66 8.72
C SER A 57 8.50 -1.90 8.14
N HIS A 58 8.51 -2.06 6.82
CA HIS A 58 9.13 -3.20 6.16
C HIS A 58 10.63 -3.32 6.47
N LYS A 59 11.36 -2.20 6.45
CA LYS A 59 12.78 -2.18 6.82
C LYS A 59 13.00 -2.62 8.27
N PHE A 60 12.21 -2.07 9.18
CA PHE A 60 12.31 -2.37 10.60
C PHE A 60 12.01 -3.84 10.89
N VAL A 61 10.84 -4.32 10.43
CA VAL A 61 10.40 -5.70 10.67
C VAL A 61 11.35 -6.72 10.04
N ALA A 62 11.86 -6.46 8.82
CA ALA A 62 12.81 -7.36 8.18
C ALA A 62 14.13 -7.46 8.98
N ARG A 63 14.63 -6.34 9.50
CA ARG A 63 15.85 -6.30 10.28
C ARG A 63 15.71 -7.02 11.63
N VAL A 64 14.65 -6.67 12.36
CA VAL A 64 14.37 -7.29 13.67
C VAL A 64 14.07 -8.78 13.50
N GLY A 65 13.30 -9.16 12.48
CA GLY A 65 13.03 -10.56 12.19
C GLY A 65 14.30 -11.34 11.88
N ALA A 66 15.21 -10.80 11.07
CA ALA A 66 16.50 -11.44 10.80
C ALA A 66 17.29 -11.66 12.09
N GLU A 67 17.37 -10.65 12.96
CA GLU A 67 18.04 -10.74 14.24
C GLU A 67 17.42 -11.82 15.15
N MET A 68 16.09 -11.84 15.27
CA MET A 68 15.36 -12.82 16.10
C MET A 68 15.57 -14.27 15.66
N PHE A 69 15.73 -14.50 14.35
CA PHE A 69 15.96 -15.83 13.78
C PHE A 69 17.44 -16.15 13.53
N GLY A 70 18.36 -15.30 13.97
CA GLY A 70 19.80 -15.51 13.78
C GLY A 70 20.23 -15.51 12.32
N LEU A 71 19.52 -14.81 11.45
CA LEU A 71 19.83 -14.69 10.03
C LEU A 71 20.76 -13.50 9.78
N ASP A 72 21.68 -13.66 8.84
CA ASP A 72 22.43 -12.53 8.31
C ASP A 72 21.52 -11.70 7.39
N PHE A 73 21.10 -10.53 7.87
CA PHE A 73 20.19 -9.63 7.15
C PHE A 73 20.69 -9.27 5.74
N ASP A 74 22.00 -9.09 5.58
CA ASP A 74 22.59 -8.68 4.31
C ASP A 74 22.72 -9.83 3.30
N ASN A 75 22.46 -11.06 3.71
CA ASN A 75 22.45 -12.25 2.86
C ASN A 75 21.11 -13.01 2.86
N ALA A 76 20.12 -12.55 3.65
CA ALA A 76 18.83 -13.21 3.79
C ALA A 76 17.84 -12.84 2.66
N LYS A 77 16.86 -13.74 2.50
CA LYS A 77 15.62 -13.49 1.73
C LYS A 77 14.47 -13.53 2.72
N ILE A 78 13.76 -12.43 2.87
CA ILE A 78 12.70 -12.24 3.87
C ILE A 78 11.47 -11.69 3.18
N ILE A 79 10.31 -12.18 3.56
CA ILE A 79 9.02 -11.58 3.20
C ILE A 79 8.46 -10.93 4.45
N THR A 80 8.09 -9.66 4.34
CA THR A 80 7.46 -8.91 5.42
C THR A 80 6.05 -8.53 5.05
N CYS A 81 5.13 -8.64 6.01
CA CYS A 81 3.73 -8.26 5.86
C CYS A 81 3.44 -7.11 6.82
N HIS A 82 2.99 -5.99 6.28
CA HIS A 82 2.41 -4.89 7.02
C HIS A 82 0.90 -4.97 6.84
N ILE A 83 0.19 -5.42 7.86
CA ILE A 83 -1.25 -5.68 7.80
C ILE A 83 -1.97 -4.76 8.78
N GLY A 84 -2.57 -3.71 8.26
CA GLY A 84 -3.40 -2.75 8.96
C GLY A 84 -4.63 -2.42 8.10
N ASN A 85 -5.26 -1.28 8.32
CA ASN A 85 -6.30 -0.79 7.40
C ASN A 85 -5.76 -0.54 5.99
N GLY A 86 -4.50 -0.08 5.85
CA GLY A 86 -3.68 -0.25 4.67
C GLY A 86 -2.79 -1.47 4.84
N ALA A 87 -2.57 -2.25 3.79
CA ALA A 87 -1.79 -3.47 3.83
C ALA A 87 -0.82 -3.58 2.65
N SER A 88 0.37 -4.13 2.93
CA SER A 88 1.33 -4.45 1.88
C SER A 88 2.24 -5.62 2.28
N VAL A 89 2.76 -6.29 1.26
CA VAL A 89 3.77 -7.35 1.39
C VAL A 89 5.01 -6.91 0.63
N THR A 90 6.19 -7.13 1.22
CA THR A 90 7.46 -6.76 0.60
C THR A 90 8.43 -7.94 0.62
N ALA A 91 9.03 -8.21 -0.52
CA ALA A 91 10.17 -9.11 -0.66
C ALA A 91 11.46 -8.32 -0.37
N VAL A 92 12.17 -8.73 0.67
CA VAL A 92 13.48 -8.19 1.03
C VAL A 92 14.55 -9.21 0.67
N LYS A 93 15.56 -8.77 -0.08
CA LYS A 93 16.68 -9.61 -0.50
C LYS A 93 17.99 -8.89 -0.20
N ASN A 94 18.86 -9.54 0.55
CA ASN A 94 20.17 -9.01 0.91
C ASN A 94 20.09 -7.61 1.53
N GLY A 95 19.21 -7.45 2.52
CA GLY A 95 19.00 -6.19 3.24
C GLY A 95 18.28 -5.08 2.44
N LYS A 96 17.87 -5.35 1.20
CA LYS A 96 17.27 -4.37 0.28
C LYS A 96 15.85 -4.77 -0.10
N SER A 97 14.98 -3.78 -0.27
CA SER A 97 13.66 -4.01 -0.89
C SER A 97 13.86 -4.47 -2.33
N PHE A 98 13.34 -5.64 -2.66
CA PHE A 98 13.45 -6.25 -3.98
C PHE A 98 12.17 -6.09 -4.78
N ASP A 99 11.01 -6.23 -4.12
CA ASP A 99 9.68 -5.97 -4.67
C ASP A 99 8.69 -5.69 -3.55
N THR A 100 7.58 -5.04 -3.88
CA THR A 100 6.51 -4.75 -2.93
C THR A 100 5.16 -4.73 -3.63
N SER A 101 4.09 -5.00 -2.90
CA SER A 101 2.73 -5.09 -3.45
C SER A 101 2.11 -3.73 -3.78
N MET A 102 2.40 -2.67 -3.01
CA MET A 102 1.93 -1.32 -3.36
C MET A 102 2.69 -0.75 -4.55
N GLY A 103 2.00 0.00 -5.39
CA GLY A 103 2.47 0.46 -6.68
C GLY A 103 2.90 1.92 -6.74
N PHE A 104 2.42 2.62 -7.75
CA PHE A 104 2.58 4.07 -7.92
C PHE A 104 1.92 4.83 -6.76
N THR A 105 0.80 4.31 -6.27
CA THR A 105 0.07 4.80 -5.10
C THR A 105 -0.15 3.67 -4.10
N PRO A 106 -0.59 3.97 -2.86
CA PRO A 106 -0.96 2.95 -1.88
C PRO A 106 -2.28 2.20 -2.19
N LEU A 107 -2.84 2.39 -3.38
CA LEU A 107 -4.06 1.70 -3.81
C LEU A 107 -3.77 0.27 -4.29
N ASP A 108 -2.68 0.09 -5.03
CA ASP A 108 -2.31 -1.18 -5.66
C ASP A 108 -1.90 -2.25 -4.63
N GLY A 109 -2.04 -3.52 -4.98
CA GLY A 109 -1.62 -4.65 -4.17
C GLY A 109 -2.78 -5.40 -3.51
N LEU A 110 -2.68 -5.63 -2.23
CA LEU A 110 -3.68 -6.39 -1.46
C LEU A 110 -5.03 -5.66 -1.39
N VAL A 111 -6.11 -6.42 -1.26
CA VAL A 111 -7.38 -5.87 -0.80
C VAL A 111 -7.19 -5.34 0.62
N MET A 112 -7.69 -4.13 0.89
CA MET A 112 -7.50 -3.45 2.17
C MET A 112 -8.86 -3.09 2.80
N GLY A 113 -8.86 -2.45 3.94
CA GLY A 113 -10.11 -2.09 4.61
C GLY A 113 -11.08 -1.30 3.73
N THR A 114 -10.57 -0.27 3.02
CA THR A 114 -11.37 0.61 2.15
C THR A 114 -10.84 0.73 0.72
N ARG A 115 -9.67 0.17 0.42
CA ARG A 115 -9.02 0.24 -0.88
C ARG A 115 -9.20 -1.06 -1.65
N ALA A 116 -9.48 -0.94 -2.95
CA ALA A 116 -9.75 -2.08 -3.81
C ALA A 116 -8.58 -3.06 -3.93
N GLY A 117 -7.32 -2.57 -3.83
CA GLY A 117 -6.15 -3.34 -4.22
C GLY A 117 -6.02 -3.44 -5.74
N SER A 118 -5.23 -4.40 -6.20
CA SER A 118 -5.02 -4.65 -7.64
C SER A 118 -6.31 -5.14 -8.30
N MET A 119 -6.66 -4.53 -9.41
CA MET A 119 -7.79 -4.94 -10.25
C MET A 119 -7.53 -4.60 -11.71
N ASP A 120 -8.33 -5.15 -12.61
CA ASP A 120 -8.30 -4.77 -14.02
C ASP A 120 -8.74 -3.30 -14.18
N VAL A 121 -7.87 -2.48 -14.76
CA VAL A 121 -8.13 -1.07 -15.04
C VAL A 121 -9.39 -0.89 -15.90
N SER A 122 -9.63 -1.80 -16.85
CA SER A 122 -10.81 -1.74 -17.73
C SER A 122 -12.12 -1.94 -16.95
N ALA A 123 -12.10 -2.76 -15.90
CA ALA A 123 -13.27 -2.90 -15.03
C ALA A 123 -13.57 -1.61 -14.26
N ALA A 124 -12.53 -0.94 -13.74
CA ALA A 124 -12.68 0.33 -13.04
C ALA A 124 -13.23 1.44 -13.95
N THR A 125 -12.68 1.57 -15.16
CA THR A 125 -13.13 2.58 -16.14
C THR A 125 -14.53 2.28 -16.67
N TYR A 126 -14.88 0.99 -16.84
CA TYR A 126 -16.23 0.58 -17.22
C TYR A 126 -17.29 1.02 -16.19
N VAL A 127 -17.02 0.78 -14.90
CA VAL A 127 -17.91 1.25 -13.83
C VAL A 127 -18.03 2.77 -13.85
N ALA A 128 -16.90 3.49 -13.99
CA ALA A 128 -16.90 4.94 -14.06
C ALA A 128 -17.75 5.48 -15.22
N GLU A 129 -17.66 4.85 -16.39
CA GLU A 129 -18.49 5.20 -17.57
C GLU A 129 -19.99 4.97 -17.29
N LYS A 130 -20.35 3.81 -16.73
CA LYS A 130 -21.76 3.47 -16.44
C LYS A 130 -22.38 4.39 -15.39
N GLU A 131 -21.62 4.79 -14.39
CA GLU A 131 -22.07 5.66 -13.31
C GLU A 131 -21.85 7.16 -13.58
N GLY A 132 -21.26 7.52 -14.74
CA GLY A 132 -20.96 8.91 -15.09
C GLY A 132 -19.94 9.56 -14.16
N MET A 133 -19.02 8.78 -13.60
CA MET A 133 -18.02 9.27 -12.65
C MET A 133 -16.90 10.04 -13.34
N SER A 134 -16.49 11.16 -12.75
CA SER A 134 -15.21 11.79 -13.05
C SER A 134 -14.05 10.90 -12.53
N TYR A 135 -12.83 11.17 -13.04
CA TYR A 135 -11.66 10.44 -12.55
C TYR A 135 -11.42 10.60 -11.04
N LYS A 136 -11.81 11.76 -10.46
CA LYS A 136 -11.70 12.01 -9.01
C LYS A 136 -12.69 11.19 -8.20
N GLU A 137 -13.88 10.99 -8.73
CA GLU A 137 -14.90 10.15 -8.09
C GLU A 137 -14.54 8.69 -8.19
N LEU A 138 -13.98 8.24 -9.33
CA LEU A 138 -13.42 6.91 -9.49
C LEU A 138 -12.28 6.65 -8.48
N ASP A 139 -11.32 7.57 -8.40
CA ASP A 139 -10.21 7.47 -7.43
C ASP A 139 -10.71 7.40 -5.99
N ALA A 140 -11.69 8.24 -5.65
CA ALA A 140 -12.31 8.24 -4.32
C ALA A 140 -13.06 6.93 -4.03
N MET A 141 -13.75 6.38 -5.02
CA MET A 141 -14.45 5.09 -4.90
C MET A 141 -13.44 3.97 -4.62
N LEU A 142 -12.38 3.87 -5.41
CA LEU A 142 -11.36 2.83 -5.28
C LEU A 142 -10.57 2.93 -3.96
N ASN A 143 -10.33 4.13 -3.44
CA ASN A 143 -9.54 4.37 -2.24
C ASN A 143 -10.34 4.35 -0.93
N LYS A 144 -11.64 4.72 -0.96
CA LYS A 144 -12.41 5.03 0.26
C LYS A 144 -13.71 4.25 0.39
N LYS A 145 -14.20 3.62 -0.68
CA LYS A 145 -15.50 2.94 -0.71
C LYS A 145 -15.42 1.49 -1.22
N SER A 146 -14.22 0.98 -1.37
CA SER A 146 -13.91 -0.37 -1.87
C SER A 146 -13.32 -1.24 -0.76
N GLY A 147 -12.54 -2.23 -1.11
CA GLY A 147 -11.93 -3.15 -0.16
C GLY A 147 -12.96 -3.99 0.61
N VAL A 148 -12.58 -4.43 1.80
CA VAL A 148 -13.45 -5.24 2.67
C VAL A 148 -14.77 -4.52 2.95
N GLN A 149 -14.71 -3.22 3.24
CA GLN A 149 -15.92 -2.41 3.47
C GLN A 149 -16.82 -2.36 2.24
N GLY A 150 -16.25 -2.19 1.04
CA GLY A 150 -17.01 -2.14 -0.21
C GLY A 150 -17.64 -3.48 -0.57
N LEU A 151 -16.93 -4.59 -0.35
CA LEU A 151 -17.41 -5.95 -0.59
C LEU A 151 -18.55 -6.32 0.35
N THR A 152 -18.39 -6.05 1.63
CA THR A 152 -19.34 -6.47 2.67
C THR A 152 -20.49 -5.48 2.86
N GLY A 153 -20.23 -4.19 2.69
CA GLY A 153 -21.17 -3.14 3.08
C GLY A 153 -21.31 -2.97 4.61
N ILE A 154 -20.44 -3.61 5.41
CA ILE A 154 -20.51 -3.61 6.88
C ILE A 154 -19.49 -2.63 7.46
N SER A 155 -18.20 -2.97 7.37
CA SER A 155 -17.12 -2.24 8.02
C SER A 155 -15.79 -2.48 7.30
N SER A 156 -14.80 -1.62 7.59
CA SER A 156 -13.39 -1.87 7.25
C SER A 156 -12.63 -2.58 8.38
N ASP A 157 -13.27 -2.78 9.54
CA ASP A 157 -12.67 -3.45 10.68
C ASP A 157 -12.96 -4.95 10.62
N MET A 158 -11.88 -5.77 10.59
CA MET A 158 -12.02 -7.22 10.50
C MET A 158 -12.75 -7.85 11.70
N ARG A 159 -12.77 -7.19 12.86
CA ARG A 159 -13.55 -7.66 14.02
C ARG A 159 -15.04 -7.65 13.76
N ASP A 160 -15.53 -6.63 13.06
CA ASP A 160 -16.94 -6.55 12.66
C ASP A 160 -17.25 -7.59 11.57
N ILE A 161 -16.30 -7.84 10.69
CA ILE A 161 -16.43 -8.87 9.65
C ILE A 161 -16.43 -10.27 10.25
N ASP A 162 -15.57 -10.54 11.24
CA ASP A 162 -15.55 -11.82 11.96
C ASP A 162 -16.87 -12.07 12.69
N ALA A 163 -17.45 -11.06 13.34
CA ALA A 163 -18.76 -11.17 13.97
C ALA A 163 -19.86 -11.49 12.95
N ALA A 164 -19.89 -10.78 11.82
CA ALA A 164 -20.84 -11.03 10.74
C ALA A 164 -20.65 -12.40 10.05
N TYR A 165 -19.41 -12.87 9.98
CA TYR A 165 -19.07 -14.22 9.51
C TYR A 165 -19.70 -15.29 10.41
N ASP A 166 -19.54 -15.14 11.74
CA ASP A 166 -20.08 -16.09 12.73
C ASP A 166 -21.62 -16.11 12.72
N GLU A 167 -22.26 -15.00 12.31
CA GLU A 167 -23.71 -14.89 12.08
C GLU A 167 -24.17 -15.48 10.73
N GLY A 168 -23.24 -15.95 9.88
CA GLY A 168 -23.52 -16.55 8.57
C GLY A 168 -23.78 -15.54 7.45
N ASN A 169 -23.31 -14.30 7.58
CA ASN A 169 -23.44 -13.30 6.52
C ASN A 169 -22.62 -13.69 5.28
N GLU A 170 -23.28 -13.92 4.15
CA GLU A 170 -22.66 -14.42 2.92
C GLU A 170 -21.53 -13.51 2.40
N ARG A 171 -21.67 -12.17 2.50
CA ARG A 171 -20.65 -11.23 2.04
C ARG A 171 -19.46 -11.19 3.00
N ALA A 172 -19.70 -11.36 4.30
CA ALA A 172 -18.61 -11.46 5.27
C ALA A 172 -17.81 -12.75 5.09
N ILE A 173 -18.49 -13.87 4.80
CA ILE A 173 -17.87 -15.16 4.45
C ILE A 173 -16.98 -14.98 3.21
N MET A 174 -17.52 -14.45 2.12
CA MET A 174 -16.76 -14.19 0.88
C MET A 174 -15.55 -13.26 1.10
N ALA A 175 -15.67 -12.26 1.97
CA ALA A 175 -14.60 -11.28 2.19
C ALA A 175 -13.48 -11.81 3.10
N ARG A 176 -13.77 -12.82 3.93
CA ARG A 176 -12.81 -13.45 4.84
C ARG A 176 -12.01 -14.57 4.17
N ASP A 177 -12.65 -15.37 3.30
CA ASP A 177 -12.04 -16.49 2.55
C ASP A 177 -11.20 -15.98 1.36
#